data_28687a13ad8a5c67da9f613d891118ae
#
_entry.id   28687a13ad8a5c67da9f613d891118ae
#
_cell.length_a   1.000
_cell.length_b   1.000
_cell.length_c   1.000
_cell.angle_alpha   90.00
_cell.angle_beta   90.00
_cell.angle_gamma   90.00
#
_symmetry.space_group_name_H-M   'P 1'
#
loop_
_entity.id
_entity.type
_entity.pdbx_description
1 polymer ?
#
loop_
_entity_poly.entity_id
_entity_poly.type
_entity_poly.pdbx_seq_one_letter_code
_entity_poly.pdbx_strand_id
1 'polypeptide(L)'
;IVRKEKRSIEAHFTPRESYLKDLSGDYKKVMTKFYKKLENSHLVWINQNKPLGFGDAVRRAEKYVGKEDFIVHAGDAAILSKSKHPVLRLIETATKNPDAKAVLLCKKVMDSSRYGVPTVNKLSNNLFIVNEVVEKPHKPKSEFGIMPLYYFKPDIFSSLKKIKPGKGGEFQLTDAIQELINKKEKVLAITLNKNEEEIDVGTVESFRRSLEITFRKA
;
A
#
# COMPACT_ATOMS: atom_id res chain seq x y z
N ILE A 1 11.32 0.40 1.05
CA ILE A 1 11.89 0.99 2.27
C ILE A 1 11.95 -0.08 3.34
N VAL A 2 13.10 -0.26 3.97
CA VAL A 2 13.35 -1.31 4.96
C VAL A 2 14.01 -0.74 6.21
N ARG A 3 13.89 -1.46 7.33
CA ARG A 3 14.68 -1.18 8.54
C ARG A 3 16.00 -1.96 8.48
N LYS A 4 17.04 -1.43 9.10
CA LYS A 4 18.40 -2.00 9.10
C LYS A 4 18.47 -3.48 9.51
N GLU A 5 17.57 -3.94 10.39
CA GLU A 5 17.57 -5.33 10.88
C GLU A 5 16.75 -6.29 9.97
N LYS A 6 16.16 -5.83 8.87
CA LYS A 6 15.31 -6.66 7.98
C LYS A 6 16.09 -7.34 6.85
N ARG A 7 17.31 -7.82 7.12
CA ARG A 7 18.17 -8.54 6.14
C ARG A 7 17.51 -9.78 5.54
N SER A 8 16.62 -10.44 6.27
CA SER A 8 15.86 -11.58 5.75
C SER A 8 14.98 -11.22 4.55
N ILE A 9 14.45 -9.99 4.50
CA ILE A 9 13.67 -9.49 3.36
C ILE A 9 14.60 -9.31 2.14
N GLU A 10 15.73 -8.63 2.31
CA GLU A 10 16.72 -8.45 1.24
C GLU A 10 17.21 -9.81 0.70
N ALA A 11 17.50 -10.76 1.61
CA ALA A 11 17.92 -12.12 1.24
C ALA A 11 16.82 -12.88 0.48
N HIS A 12 15.55 -12.69 0.81
CA HIS A 12 14.41 -13.32 0.11
C HIS A 12 14.29 -12.82 -1.34
N PHE A 13 14.54 -11.52 -1.55
CA PHE A 13 14.51 -10.90 -2.88
C PHE A 13 15.85 -10.96 -3.62
N THR A 14 16.80 -11.77 -3.16
CA THR A 14 18.08 -12.02 -3.83
C THR A 14 18.06 -13.43 -4.43
N PRO A 15 18.11 -13.60 -5.78
CA PRO A 15 18.12 -14.92 -6.39
C PRO A 15 19.29 -15.77 -5.88
N ARG A 16 19.01 -17.05 -5.56
CA ARG A 16 20.00 -18.03 -5.11
C ARG A 16 19.87 -19.29 -5.96
N GLU A 17 20.76 -19.50 -6.90
CA GLU A 17 20.76 -20.68 -7.76
C GLU A 17 20.91 -22.00 -6.98
N SER A 18 21.72 -22.00 -5.90
CA SER A 18 21.86 -23.18 -5.03
C SER A 18 20.51 -23.59 -4.44
N TYR A 19 19.72 -22.64 -4.01
CA TYR A 19 18.37 -22.92 -3.46
C TYR A 19 17.44 -23.57 -4.50
N LEU A 20 17.50 -23.14 -5.76
CA LEU A 20 16.71 -23.76 -6.84
C LEU A 20 17.12 -25.20 -7.14
N LYS A 21 18.37 -25.59 -6.90
CA LYS A 21 18.86 -26.97 -7.10
C LYS A 21 18.24 -27.92 -6.08
N ASP A 22 18.03 -27.46 -4.85
CA ASP A 22 17.48 -28.24 -3.74
C ASP A 22 15.95 -28.37 -3.80
N LEU A 23 15.27 -27.58 -4.63
CA LEU A 23 13.82 -27.62 -4.81
C LEU A 23 13.39 -28.61 -5.89
N SER A 24 12.22 -29.21 -5.71
CA SER A 24 11.57 -30.10 -6.68
C SER A 24 10.10 -29.70 -6.94
N GLY A 25 9.48 -30.30 -7.95
CA GLY A 25 8.07 -30.17 -8.25
C GLY A 25 7.60 -28.75 -8.50
N ASP A 26 6.43 -28.41 -7.99
CA ASP A 26 5.78 -27.12 -8.22
C ASP A 26 6.45 -25.96 -7.47
N TYR A 27 7.06 -26.22 -6.32
CA TYR A 27 7.86 -25.24 -5.59
C TYR A 27 9.02 -24.69 -6.44
N LYS A 28 9.74 -25.56 -7.14
CA LYS A 28 10.80 -25.16 -8.05
C LYS A 28 10.28 -24.26 -9.18
N LYS A 29 9.13 -24.62 -9.76
CA LYS A 29 8.48 -23.80 -10.82
C LYS A 29 8.10 -22.42 -10.32
N VAL A 30 7.51 -22.33 -9.12
CA VAL A 30 7.10 -21.05 -8.51
C VAL A 30 8.32 -20.18 -8.24
N MET A 31 9.36 -20.72 -7.61
CA MET A 31 10.57 -19.97 -7.30
C MET A 31 11.35 -19.54 -8.55
N THR A 32 11.40 -20.38 -9.58
CA THR A 32 12.01 -20.02 -10.86
C THR A 32 11.28 -18.83 -11.50
N LYS A 33 9.93 -18.85 -11.51
CA LYS A 33 9.15 -17.70 -12.02
C LYS A 33 9.37 -16.43 -11.19
N PHE A 34 9.49 -16.58 -9.89
CA PHE A 34 9.76 -15.45 -8.99
C PHE A 34 11.13 -14.84 -9.27
N TYR A 35 12.18 -15.64 -9.33
CA TYR A 35 13.55 -15.16 -9.63
C TYR A 35 13.64 -14.51 -11.00
N LYS A 36 13.01 -15.09 -12.01
CA LYS A 36 12.93 -14.46 -13.35
C LYS A 36 12.25 -13.08 -13.32
N LYS A 37 11.25 -12.86 -12.45
CA LYS A 37 10.67 -11.53 -12.24
C LYS A 37 11.65 -10.56 -11.57
N LEU A 38 12.42 -11.05 -10.59
CA LEU A 38 13.45 -10.25 -9.93
C LEU A 38 14.56 -9.80 -10.87
N GLU A 39 15.03 -10.71 -11.75
CA GLU A 39 16.04 -10.40 -12.78
C GLU A 39 15.58 -9.29 -13.75
N ASN A 40 14.28 -9.21 -14.01
CA ASN A 40 13.68 -8.17 -14.84
C ASN A 40 13.22 -6.93 -14.04
N SER A 41 13.64 -6.81 -12.77
CA SER A 41 13.24 -5.71 -11.88
C SER A 41 14.48 -5.03 -11.32
N HIS A 42 14.39 -3.71 -11.11
CA HIS A 42 15.43 -2.95 -10.42
C HIS A 42 15.00 -2.76 -8.97
N LEU A 43 15.65 -3.49 -8.06
CA LEU A 43 15.39 -3.38 -6.62
C LEU A 43 16.34 -2.39 -5.99
N VAL A 44 15.79 -1.37 -5.33
CA VAL A 44 16.54 -0.38 -4.56
C VAL A 44 16.12 -0.47 -3.10
N TRP A 45 17.09 -0.67 -2.21
CA TRP A 45 16.89 -0.77 -0.78
C TRP A 45 17.19 0.56 -0.10
N ILE A 46 16.18 1.16 0.53
CA ILE A 46 16.32 2.43 1.23
C ILE A 46 16.09 2.20 2.72
N ASN A 47 17.09 2.51 3.54
CA ASN A 47 17.01 2.32 4.97
C ASN A 47 16.23 3.44 5.66
N GLN A 48 15.23 3.06 6.45
CA GLN A 48 14.61 3.92 7.45
C GLN A 48 15.32 3.70 8.79
N ASN A 49 16.28 4.55 9.12
CA ASN A 49 17.13 4.38 10.31
C ASN A 49 16.35 4.46 11.64
N LYS A 50 15.29 5.27 11.68
CA LYS A 50 14.36 5.39 12.81
C LYS A 50 12.94 5.13 12.30
N PRO A 51 12.12 4.34 13.02
CA PRO A 51 10.74 4.04 12.61
C PRO A 51 9.83 5.24 12.95
N LEU A 52 9.92 6.29 12.15
CA LEU A 52 9.17 7.53 12.35
C LEU A 52 7.76 7.51 11.72
N GLY A 53 7.28 6.34 11.30
CA GLY A 53 5.96 6.15 10.71
C GLY A 53 5.97 5.90 9.20
N PHE A 54 4.78 5.56 8.67
CA PHE A 54 4.62 5.16 7.27
C PHE A 54 4.83 6.34 6.31
N GLY A 55 4.39 7.55 6.69
CA GLY A 55 4.64 8.77 5.90
C GLY A 55 6.13 9.08 5.77
N ASP A 56 6.94 8.90 6.85
CA ASP A 56 8.40 9.07 6.76
C ASP A 56 9.03 8.02 5.83
N ALA A 57 8.55 6.76 5.88
CA ALA A 57 9.03 5.73 4.96
C ALA A 57 8.80 6.14 3.50
N VAL A 58 7.59 6.57 3.15
CA VAL A 58 7.27 7.04 1.79
C VAL A 58 8.13 8.25 1.41
N ARG A 59 8.31 9.23 2.30
CA ARG A 59 9.13 10.43 2.05
C ARG A 59 10.57 10.09 1.66
N ARG A 60 11.14 9.02 2.20
CA ARG A 60 12.51 8.59 1.87
C ARG A 60 12.68 8.14 0.42
N ALA A 61 11.61 7.76 -0.25
CA ALA A 61 11.65 7.38 -1.66
C ALA A 61 11.73 8.58 -2.62
N GLU A 62 11.53 9.82 -2.17
CA GLU A 62 11.41 11.01 -3.01
C GLU A 62 12.51 11.15 -4.07
N LYS A 63 13.78 10.98 -3.67
CA LYS A 63 14.92 11.12 -4.58
C LYS A 63 14.95 10.04 -5.67
N TYR A 64 14.39 8.86 -5.42
CA TYR A 64 14.36 7.73 -6.35
C TYR A 64 13.14 7.80 -7.27
N VAL A 65 12.01 8.28 -6.76
CA VAL A 65 10.79 8.49 -7.53
C VAL A 65 10.95 9.68 -8.49
N GLY A 66 11.60 10.74 -8.05
CA GLY A 66 11.80 11.94 -8.87
C GLY A 66 10.46 12.60 -9.24
N LYS A 67 10.17 12.65 -10.54
CA LYS A 67 8.94 13.25 -11.09
C LYS A 67 7.92 12.23 -11.58
N GLU A 68 8.18 10.94 -11.38
CA GLU A 68 7.32 9.86 -11.86
C GLU A 68 6.14 9.62 -10.90
N ASP A 69 5.02 9.20 -11.47
CA ASP A 69 3.90 8.67 -10.73
C ASP A 69 4.27 7.30 -10.14
N PHE A 70 3.75 6.96 -8.96
CA PHE A 70 4.20 5.74 -8.29
C PHE A 70 3.11 5.07 -7.45
N ILE A 71 3.33 3.79 -7.18
CA ILE A 71 2.52 2.99 -6.27
C ILE A 71 3.24 2.87 -4.92
N VAL A 72 2.49 3.04 -3.85
CA VAL A 72 2.91 2.70 -2.49
C VAL A 72 2.14 1.46 -2.04
N HIS A 73 2.87 0.45 -1.58
CA HIS A 73 2.30 -0.75 -1.00
C HIS A 73 3.03 -1.08 0.31
N ALA A 74 2.30 -1.26 1.41
CA ALA A 74 2.92 -1.68 2.66
C ALA A 74 3.36 -3.15 2.56
N GLY A 75 4.56 -3.44 3.05
CA GLY A 75 5.19 -4.76 2.87
C GLY A 75 4.62 -5.87 3.77
N ASP A 76 3.77 -5.51 4.73
CA ASP A 76 3.08 -6.42 5.66
C ASP A 76 1.63 -6.73 5.23
N ALA A 77 1.23 -6.29 4.04
CA ALA A 77 -0.07 -6.59 3.47
C ALA A 77 0.05 -7.16 2.06
N ALA A 78 -0.93 -7.94 1.64
CA ALA A 78 -1.11 -8.39 0.27
C ALA A 78 -2.60 -8.43 -0.09
N ILE A 79 -2.91 -8.36 -1.38
CA ILE A 79 -4.29 -8.46 -1.85
C ILE A 79 -4.39 -9.63 -2.82
N LEU A 80 -5.20 -10.61 -2.46
CA LEU A 80 -5.54 -11.72 -3.33
C LEU A 80 -6.68 -11.31 -4.26
N SER A 81 -6.47 -11.41 -5.56
CA SER A 81 -7.47 -11.12 -6.58
C SER A 81 -7.48 -12.20 -7.65
N LYS A 82 -8.68 -12.68 -8.00
CA LYS A 82 -8.90 -13.59 -9.15
C LYS A 82 -9.22 -12.83 -10.44
N SER A 83 -9.33 -11.52 -10.37
CA SER A 83 -9.62 -10.62 -11.48
C SER A 83 -8.47 -9.63 -11.69
N LYS A 84 -8.73 -8.51 -12.34
CA LYS A 84 -7.76 -7.45 -12.53
C LYS A 84 -7.27 -6.91 -11.18
N HIS A 85 -5.98 -7.08 -10.91
CA HIS A 85 -5.38 -6.71 -9.63
C HIS A 85 -5.60 -5.22 -9.29
N PRO A 86 -5.86 -4.85 -8.02
CA PRO A 86 -6.12 -3.48 -7.61
C PRO A 86 -5.06 -2.46 -8.03
N VAL A 87 -3.78 -2.85 -8.10
CA VAL A 87 -2.70 -1.98 -8.62
C VAL A 87 -3.03 -1.47 -10.02
N LEU A 88 -3.46 -2.36 -10.94
CA LEU A 88 -3.83 -1.97 -12.31
C LEU A 88 -5.07 -1.06 -12.33
N ARG A 89 -6.03 -1.31 -11.43
CA ARG A 89 -7.23 -0.46 -11.31
C ARG A 89 -6.90 0.94 -10.77
N LEU A 90 -5.96 1.05 -9.83
CA LEU A 90 -5.47 2.35 -9.35
C LEU A 90 -4.81 3.14 -10.48
N ILE A 91 -3.92 2.50 -11.23
CA ILE A 91 -3.22 3.11 -12.38
C ILE A 91 -4.24 3.57 -13.44
N GLU A 92 -5.19 2.72 -13.82
CA GLU A 92 -6.23 3.09 -14.80
C GLU A 92 -7.12 4.23 -14.33
N THR A 93 -7.46 4.23 -13.02
CA THR A 93 -8.25 5.31 -12.45
C THR A 93 -7.49 6.62 -12.52
N ALA A 94 -6.20 6.61 -12.20
CA ALA A 94 -5.34 7.79 -12.31
C ALA A 94 -5.17 8.25 -13.77
N THR A 95 -4.95 7.32 -14.70
CA THR A 95 -4.83 7.63 -16.14
C THR A 95 -6.10 8.29 -16.70
N LYS A 96 -7.28 7.81 -16.26
CA LYS A 96 -8.58 8.40 -16.66
C LYS A 96 -8.89 9.73 -15.94
N ASN A 97 -8.15 10.06 -14.90
CA ASN A 97 -8.32 11.27 -14.11
C ASN A 97 -6.94 11.95 -13.90
N PRO A 98 -6.36 12.56 -14.95
CA PRO A 98 -5.00 13.07 -14.92
C PRO A 98 -4.79 14.25 -13.96
N ASP A 99 -5.85 14.88 -13.49
CA ASP A 99 -5.86 15.91 -12.45
C ASP A 99 -5.81 15.35 -11.02
N ALA A 100 -6.10 14.07 -10.81
CA ALA A 100 -6.01 13.45 -9.50
C ALA A 100 -4.53 13.31 -9.05
N LYS A 101 -4.24 13.74 -7.81
CA LYS A 101 -2.91 13.65 -7.18
C LYS A 101 -2.70 12.36 -6.39
N ALA A 102 -3.80 11.69 -6.04
CA ALA A 102 -3.79 10.40 -5.39
C ALA A 102 -5.02 9.57 -5.75
N VAL A 103 -4.87 8.25 -5.78
CA VAL A 103 -5.97 7.29 -5.79
C VAL A 103 -5.75 6.28 -4.68
N LEU A 104 -6.72 6.21 -3.76
CA LEU A 104 -6.68 5.36 -2.59
C LEU A 104 -7.45 4.06 -2.86
N LEU A 105 -6.95 2.94 -2.35
CA LEU A 105 -7.74 1.72 -2.26
C LEU A 105 -8.46 1.68 -0.92
N CYS A 106 -9.76 1.45 -0.92
CA CYS A 106 -10.58 1.40 0.28
C CYS A 106 -11.36 0.08 0.36
N LYS A 107 -11.80 -0.26 1.57
CA LYS A 107 -12.65 -1.40 1.84
C LYS A 107 -13.71 -1.00 2.86
N LYS A 108 -14.93 -1.50 2.72
CA LYS A 108 -15.91 -1.45 3.81
C LYS A 108 -15.46 -2.38 4.93
N VAL A 109 -15.38 -1.86 6.14
CA VAL A 109 -14.92 -2.58 7.32
C VAL A 109 -15.93 -2.44 8.45
N MET A 110 -16.00 -3.44 9.34
CA MET A 110 -16.92 -3.41 10.48
C MET A 110 -16.51 -2.37 11.51
N ASP A 111 -15.20 -2.19 11.72
CA ASP A 111 -14.63 -1.19 12.63
C ASP A 111 -13.57 -0.39 11.87
N SER A 112 -13.97 0.79 11.39
CA SER A 112 -13.09 1.69 10.65
C SER A 112 -12.18 2.51 11.57
N SER A 113 -12.38 2.52 12.88
CA SER A 113 -11.54 3.26 13.85
C SER A 113 -10.07 2.78 13.87
N ARG A 114 -9.78 1.61 13.30
CA ARG A 114 -8.44 1.01 13.21
C ARG A 114 -7.64 1.43 11.98
N TYR A 115 -8.27 2.15 11.05
CA TYR A 115 -7.74 2.53 9.74
C TYR A 115 -7.66 4.05 9.58
N GLY A 116 -6.97 4.50 8.55
CA GLY A 116 -7.25 5.80 7.97
C GLY A 116 -8.67 5.79 7.38
N VAL A 117 -9.52 6.72 7.78
CA VAL A 117 -10.94 6.76 7.41
C VAL A 117 -11.21 7.91 6.46
N PRO A 118 -11.59 7.65 5.19
CA PRO A 118 -11.96 8.69 4.26
C PRO A 118 -13.44 9.03 4.39
N THR A 119 -13.77 10.31 4.32
CA THR A 119 -15.12 10.78 4.00
C THR A 119 -15.20 10.99 2.49
N VAL A 120 -16.16 10.35 1.84
CA VAL A 120 -16.21 10.27 0.38
C VAL A 120 -17.58 10.61 -0.19
N ASN A 121 -17.59 11.20 -1.39
CA ASN A 121 -18.79 11.32 -2.23
C ASN A 121 -18.65 10.41 -3.45
N LYS A 122 -19.72 9.67 -3.76
CA LYS A 122 -19.75 8.74 -4.88
C LYS A 122 -19.77 9.49 -6.22
N LEU A 123 -18.87 9.14 -7.12
CA LEU A 123 -18.84 9.65 -8.50
C LEU A 123 -19.45 8.65 -9.48
N SER A 124 -19.13 7.35 -9.33
CA SER A 124 -19.68 6.25 -10.12
C SER A 124 -19.65 4.94 -9.34
N ASN A 125 -19.94 3.79 -9.97
CA ASN A 125 -20.12 2.50 -9.25
C ASN A 125 -18.99 2.11 -8.31
N ASN A 126 -17.73 2.43 -8.63
CA ASN A 126 -16.58 2.08 -7.80
C ASN A 126 -15.55 3.23 -7.74
N LEU A 127 -16.00 4.46 -7.94
CA LEU A 127 -15.16 5.65 -7.92
C LEU A 127 -15.77 6.70 -7.02
N PHE A 128 -14.94 7.26 -6.14
CA PHE A 128 -15.34 8.24 -5.14
C PHE A 128 -14.36 9.41 -5.15
N ILE A 129 -14.85 10.62 -4.87
CA ILE A 129 -14.01 11.76 -4.48
C ILE A 129 -13.83 11.75 -2.97
N VAL A 130 -12.60 11.94 -2.51
CA VAL A 130 -12.25 11.99 -1.09
C VAL A 130 -12.28 13.44 -0.62
N ASN A 131 -13.09 13.74 0.38
CA ASN A 131 -13.26 15.08 0.92
C ASN A 131 -12.47 15.31 2.22
N GLU A 132 -12.25 14.28 2.99
CA GLU A 132 -11.53 14.31 4.26
C GLU A 132 -10.90 12.93 4.53
N VAL A 133 -9.76 12.90 5.19
CA VAL A 133 -9.15 11.65 5.69
C VAL A 133 -8.66 11.87 7.11
N VAL A 134 -8.99 10.95 8.03
CA VAL A 134 -8.57 11.01 9.43
C VAL A 134 -7.94 9.68 9.84
N GLU A 135 -6.75 9.73 10.45
CA GLU A 135 -6.05 8.53 10.93
C GLU A 135 -6.68 8.00 12.20
N LYS A 136 -7.18 6.76 12.16
CA LYS A 136 -7.72 6.00 13.31
C LYS A 136 -8.61 6.86 14.21
N PRO A 137 -9.71 7.45 13.71
CA PRO A 137 -10.57 8.34 14.49
C PRO A 137 -11.30 7.57 15.60
N HIS A 138 -11.53 8.21 16.76
CA HIS A 138 -12.36 7.63 17.82
C HIS A 138 -13.83 7.47 17.40
N LYS A 139 -14.33 8.39 16.57
CA LYS A 139 -15.69 8.36 16.01
C LYS A 139 -15.59 8.45 14.49
N PRO A 140 -15.52 7.30 13.79
CA PRO A 140 -15.44 7.30 12.34
C PRO A 140 -16.68 7.90 11.68
N LYS A 141 -16.48 8.75 10.67
CA LYS A 141 -17.57 9.34 9.87
C LYS A 141 -17.98 8.46 8.68
N SER A 142 -17.28 7.35 8.45
CA SER A 142 -17.45 6.47 7.29
C SER A 142 -17.13 5.03 7.65
N GLU A 143 -17.78 4.09 6.99
CA GLU A 143 -17.51 2.66 7.09
C GLU A 143 -16.30 2.19 6.24
N PHE A 144 -15.67 3.10 5.50
CA PHE A 144 -14.50 2.79 4.70
C PHE A 144 -13.22 2.90 5.51
N GLY A 145 -12.37 1.86 5.41
CA GLY A 145 -10.97 1.89 5.81
C GLY A 145 -10.08 1.99 4.58
N ILE A 146 -9.02 2.80 4.65
CA ILE A 146 -8.00 2.87 3.61
C ILE A 146 -7.13 1.63 3.71
N MET A 147 -6.98 0.91 2.60
CA MET A 147 -6.07 -0.22 2.47
C MET A 147 -4.65 0.27 2.18
N PRO A 148 -3.63 -0.49 2.57
CA PRO A 148 -2.24 -0.05 2.45
C PRO A 148 -1.69 -0.18 1.00
N LEU A 149 -2.49 0.26 0.03
CA LEU A 149 -2.15 0.31 -1.39
C LEU A 149 -2.66 1.62 -2.00
N TYR A 150 -1.76 2.40 -2.57
CA TYR A 150 -1.99 3.76 -3.03
C TYR A 150 -1.33 4.01 -4.37
N TYR A 151 -1.93 4.86 -5.18
CA TYR A 151 -1.27 5.55 -6.28
C TYR A 151 -1.07 7.01 -5.90
N PHE A 152 0.11 7.55 -6.18
CA PHE A 152 0.43 8.95 -5.94
C PHE A 152 1.13 9.59 -7.14
N LYS A 153 0.87 10.88 -7.32
CA LYS A 153 1.77 11.78 -8.03
C LYS A 153 2.83 12.34 -7.07
N PRO A 154 3.96 12.86 -7.60
CA PRO A 154 5.04 13.41 -6.78
C PRO A 154 4.62 14.55 -5.84
N ASP A 155 3.48 15.18 -6.10
CA ASP A 155 2.88 16.22 -5.26
C ASP A 155 2.77 15.81 -3.78
N ILE A 156 2.59 14.51 -3.50
CA ILE A 156 2.51 13.97 -2.14
C ILE A 156 3.77 14.28 -1.31
N PHE A 157 4.95 14.34 -1.93
CA PHE A 157 6.19 14.60 -1.21
C PHE A 157 6.22 16.01 -0.62
N SER A 158 5.62 16.98 -1.31
CA SER A 158 5.47 18.34 -0.77
C SER A 158 4.58 18.38 0.47
N SER A 159 3.59 17.53 0.53
CA SER A 159 2.70 17.39 1.68
C SER A 159 3.38 16.61 2.82
N LEU A 160 4.10 15.53 2.51
CA LEU A 160 4.90 14.76 3.48
C LEU A 160 5.98 15.59 4.19
N LYS A 161 6.47 16.66 3.57
CA LYS A 161 7.43 17.60 4.19
C LYS A 161 6.77 18.57 5.17
N LYS A 162 5.47 18.79 5.07
CA LYS A 162 4.73 19.78 5.88
C LYS A 162 4.07 19.19 7.11
N ILE A 163 3.73 17.89 7.08
CA ILE A 163 3.09 17.24 8.21
C ILE A 163 4.01 17.19 9.42
N LYS A 164 3.39 17.20 10.61
CA LYS A 164 4.05 16.99 11.90
C LYS A 164 3.75 15.57 12.38
N PRO A 165 4.50 15.05 13.36
CA PRO A 165 4.14 13.81 14.02
C PRO A 165 2.71 13.88 14.55
N GLY A 166 1.88 12.94 14.11
CA GLY A 166 0.47 12.83 14.47
C GLY A 166 0.23 11.76 15.53
N LYS A 167 -0.80 10.92 15.32
CA LYS A 167 -1.16 9.85 16.25
C LYS A 167 0.03 8.90 16.50
N GLY A 168 0.30 8.63 17.77
CA GLY A 168 1.44 7.79 18.17
C GLY A 168 2.84 8.44 18.01
N GLY A 169 2.93 9.73 17.72
CA GLY A 169 4.19 10.43 17.48
C GLY A 169 4.81 10.11 16.12
N GLU A 170 4.05 9.53 15.20
CA GLU A 170 4.49 9.10 13.88
C GLU A 170 4.06 10.08 12.78
N PHE A 171 4.86 10.18 11.71
CA PHE A 171 4.45 10.86 10.48
C PHE A 171 3.50 9.95 9.71
N GLN A 172 2.21 10.26 9.78
CA GLN A 172 1.17 9.45 9.14
C GLN A 172 1.02 9.81 7.66
N LEU A 173 0.95 8.80 6.78
CA LEU A 173 0.68 9.04 5.36
C LEU A 173 -0.71 9.65 5.15
N THR A 174 -1.65 9.29 6.01
CA THR A 174 -3.01 9.83 6.04
C THR A 174 -3.04 11.35 6.23
N ASP A 175 -2.17 11.88 7.10
CA ASP A 175 -2.07 13.33 7.32
C ASP A 175 -1.53 14.05 6.07
N ALA A 176 -0.61 13.42 5.32
CA ALA A 176 -0.12 13.98 4.07
C ALA A 176 -1.18 13.96 2.96
N ILE A 177 -2.06 12.95 2.94
CA ILE A 177 -3.20 12.89 2.03
C ILE A 177 -4.20 14.01 2.40
N GLN A 178 -4.45 14.22 3.70
CA GLN A 178 -5.30 15.32 4.16
C GLN A 178 -4.73 16.68 3.76
N GLU A 179 -3.41 16.84 3.80
CA GLU A 179 -2.75 18.07 3.35
C GLU A 179 -2.93 18.30 1.83
N LEU A 180 -2.96 17.26 0.98
CA LEU A 180 -3.34 17.39 -0.43
C LEU A 180 -4.78 17.91 -0.56
N ILE A 181 -5.71 17.35 0.20
CA ILE A 181 -7.12 17.75 0.18
C ILE A 181 -7.27 19.22 0.63
N ASN A 182 -6.55 19.63 1.68
CA ASN A 182 -6.56 21.00 2.16
C ASN A 182 -6.07 22.02 1.10
N LYS A 183 -5.16 21.59 0.21
CA LYS A 183 -4.70 22.36 -0.95
C LYS A 183 -5.69 22.33 -2.12
N LYS A 184 -6.87 21.73 -1.94
CA LYS A 184 -7.88 21.52 -3.00
C LYS A 184 -7.40 20.63 -4.14
N GLU A 185 -6.38 19.82 -3.89
CA GLU A 185 -5.94 18.81 -4.85
C GLU A 185 -6.93 17.64 -4.89
N LYS A 186 -7.16 17.11 -6.08
CA LYS A 186 -8.11 16.01 -6.29
C LYS A 186 -7.52 14.70 -5.77
N VAL A 187 -8.21 14.10 -4.81
CA VAL A 187 -7.92 12.76 -4.28
C VAL A 187 -9.11 11.86 -4.56
N LEU A 188 -8.86 10.71 -5.17
CA LEU A 188 -9.88 9.73 -5.51
C LEU A 188 -9.75 8.47 -4.64
N ALA A 189 -10.82 7.70 -4.57
CA ALA A 189 -10.78 6.37 -3.99
C ALA A 189 -11.54 5.38 -4.86
N ILE A 190 -11.04 4.13 -4.89
CA ILE A 190 -11.73 2.96 -5.42
C ILE A 190 -11.86 1.92 -4.30
N THR A 191 -12.79 0.98 -4.43
CA THR A 191 -12.97 -0.05 -3.41
C THR A 191 -12.47 -1.42 -3.87
N LEU A 192 -12.14 -2.27 -2.91
CA LEU A 192 -11.96 -3.70 -3.16
C LEU A 192 -13.24 -4.31 -3.73
N ASN A 193 -13.11 -5.22 -4.67
CA ASN A 193 -14.21 -6.02 -5.18
C ASN A 193 -14.58 -7.11 -4.17
N LYS A 194 -15.80 -7.64 -4.25
CA LYS A 194 -16.30 -8.70 -3.35
C LYS A 194 -15.42 -9.96 -3.32
N ASN A 195 -14.73 -10.25 -4.43
CA ASN A 195 -13.88 -11.44 -4.59
C ASN A 195 -12.40 -11.17 -4.28
N GLU A 196 -12.08 -9.98 -3.82
CA GLU A 196 -10.72 -9.61 -3.40
C GLU A 196 -10.61 -9.69 -1.89
N GLU A 197 -9.49 -10.19 -1.43
CA GLU A 197 -9.24 -10.43 -0.02
C GLU A 197 -7.89 -9.85 0.38
N GLU A 198 -7.91 -9.00 1.41
CA GLU A 198 -6.72 -8.48 2.02
C GLU A 198 -6.13 -9.52 2.96
N ILE A 199 -4.82 -9.71 2.84
CA ILE A 199 -3.97 -10.44 3.77
C ILE A 199 -3.12 -9.42 4.51
N ASP A 200 -3.21 -9.43 5.83
CA ASP A 200 -2.40 -8.60 6.72
C ASP A 200 -1.58 -9.51 7.65
N VAL A 201 -0.29 -9.23 7.81
CA VAL A 201 0.61 -9.98 8.68
C VAL A 201 1.23 -9.10 9.77
N GLY A 202 0.59 -7.97 10.07
CA GLY A 202 1.07 -7.00 11.05
C GLY A 202 0.93 -7.43 12.52
N THR A 203 0.03 -8.40 12.83
CA THR A 203 -0.14 -8.98 14.17
C THR A 203 -0.12 -10.50 14.13
N VAL A 204 0.05 -11.14 15.29
CA VAL A 204 0.01 -12.62 15.39
C VAL A 204 -1.35 -13.17 14.91
N GLU A 205 -2.44 -12.51 15.29
CA GLU A 205 -3.80 -12.90 14.92
C GLU A 205 -4.04 -12.74 13.41
N SER A 206 -3.63 -11.61 12.82
CA SER A 206 -3.77 -11.38 11.39
C SER A 206 -2.87 -12.31 10.59
N PHE A 207 -1.66 -12.60 11.06
CA PHE A 207 -0.77 -13.59 10.45
C PHE A 207 -1.40 -15.00 10.44
N ARG A 208 -1.94 -15.48 11.57
CA ARG A 208 -2.65 -16.75 11.64
C ARG A 208 -3.81 -16.81 10.64
N ARG A 209 -4.64 -15.76 10.62
CA ARG A 209 -5.74 -15.66 9.66
C ARG A 209 -5.26 -15.69 8.20
N SER A 210 -4.14 -15.04 7.92
CA SER A 210 -3.54 -15.02 6.58
C SER A 210 -3.10 -16.41 6.14
N LEU A 211 -2.55 -17.22 7.04
CA LEU A 211 -2.23 -18.62 6.77
C LEU A 211 -3.49 -19.42 6.45
N GLU A 212 -4.56 -19.30 7.24
CA GLU A 212 -5.83 -19.98 7.00
C GLU A 212 -6.42 -19.64 5.61
N ILE A 213 -6.37 -18.37 5.22
CA ILE A 213 -6.83 -17.89 3.91
C ILE A 213 -6.00 -18.50 2.77
N THR A 214 -4.69 -18.49 2.91
CA THR A 214 -3.78 -19.00 1.87
C THR A 214 -3.90 -20.50 1.71
N PHE A 215 -4.04 -21.27 2.80
CA PHE A 215 -4.27 -22.70 2.76
C PHE A 215 -5.58 -23.09 2.06
N ARG A 216 -6.65 -22.32 2.21
CA ARG A 216 -7.94 -22.58 1.53
C ARG A 216 -7.90 -22.28 0.03
N LYS A 217 -6.91 -21.53 -0.44
CA LYS A 217 -6.80 -21.07 -1.84
C LYS A 217 -5.65 -21.71 -2.59
N ALA A 218 -4.81 -22.49 -1.91
CA ALA A 218 -3.76 -23.32 -2.51
C ALA A 218 -4.34 -24.62 -3.04
#